data_44ca1b9e72f92ce11381bbfc97296c9c
#
_entry.id   44ca1b9e72f92ce11381bbfc97296c9c
#
_cell.length_a   1.000
_cell.length_b   1.000
_cell.length_c   1.000
_cell.angle_alpha   90.00
_cell.angle_beta   90.00
_cell.angle_gamma   90.00
#
_symmetry.space_group_name_H-M   'P 1'
#
loop_
_entity.id
_entity.type
_entity.pdbx_description
1 polymer ?
#
loop_
_entity_poly.entity_id
_entity_poly.type
_entity_poly.pdbx_seq_one_letter_code
_entity_poly.pdbx_strand_id
1 'polypeptide(L)'
;MGLPLPDLLFMTWRSLTNQWLRSGLTTFGVFMGVGAVSATLNIQTITREQIDLKLAQRDRPFVSPWVYARNGPQPELDEAFQKALTNSITEIRSVSSISNVYNINNVQYEANEAEVDARSVSLNYLDTTGRQMLQGRFFDPGDVEQYRPVAIIDEQLAVGLFQEKSPLNKAVYANGNRFIVIGVMESKSNSEWGTGGELWMTETFATVLSGGYRWDSLQISSHSLTQIGDLSEAVEAFLQQSFPQAEVHVWSNADDLLEDLEVQKIASAALTAVGLIALVIGGVGIANITVAAVLERTKEIGIRRAIGASKLEVMSQFILEAVILSLLGGAVAVATVHGLTQAATTIVIEAPYRFSSRNAALSMGAAVVVGVGASFIPALRATQVDIVKALRSD
;
A
#
# COMPACT_ATOMS: atom_id res chain seq x y z
N MET A 1 3.20 41.16 32.89
CA MET A 1 2.74 41.48 31.50
C MET A 1 3.65 40.73 30.55
N GLY A 2 3.13 39.71 29.88
CA GLY A 2 3.91 38.93 28.92
C GLY A 2 4.29 39.78 27.71
N LEU A 3 5.46 39.54 27.13
CA LEU A 3 5.90 40.21 25.92
C LEU A 3 4.90 39.88 24.78
N PRO A 4 4.45 40.88 24.00
CA PRO A 4 3.56 40.60 22.88
C PRO A 4 4.26 39.73 21.81
N LEU A 5 3.52 38.80 21.21
CA LEU A 5 4.00 37.86 20.20
C LEU A 5 4.85 38.48 19.07
N PRO A 6 4.53 39.68 18.54
CA PRO A 6 5.35 40.36 17.52
C PRO A 6 6.77 40.69 17.98
N ASP A 7 6.94 41.11 19.23
CA ASP A 7 8.24 41.46 19.80
C ASP A 7 9.11 40.20 20.00
N LEU A 8 8.48 39.09 20.41
CA LEU A 8 9.16 37.81 20.53
C LEU A 8 9.65 37.32 19.15
N LEU A 9 8.82 37.43 18.11
CA LEU A 9 9.19 37.05 16.74
C LEU A 9 10.33 37.92 16.19
N PHE A 10 10.29 39.23 16.43
CA PHE A 10 11.33 40.15 15.98
C PHE A 10 12.67 39.89 16.68
N MET A 11 12.65 39.65 18.02
CA MET A 11 13.83 39.28 18.78
C MET A 11 14.43 37.95 18.29
N THR A 12 13.58 36.96 18.03
CA THR A 12 13.99 35.66 17.48
C THR A 12 14.69 35.84 16.14
N TRP A 13 14.09 36.58 15.23
CA TRP A 13 14.67 36.84 13.90
C TRP A 13 16.05 37.51 13.97
N ARG A 14 16.19 38.52 14.82
CA ARG A 14 17.47 39.21 15.01
C ARG A 14 18.55 38.32 15.66
N SER A 15 18.15 37.42 16.53
CA SER A 15 19.05 36.40 17.11
C SER A 15 19.57 35.42 16.07
N LEU A 16 18.71 34.97 15.18
CA LEU A 16 19.01 34.01 14.11
C LEU A 16 20.00 34.56 13.08
N THR A 17 19.84 35.84 12.72
CA THR A 17 20.69 36.50 11.73
C THR A 17 22.10 36.80 12.24
N ASN A 18 22.28 36.99 13.53
CA ASN A 18 23.59 37.26 14.12
C ASN A 18 24.52 36.04 14.18
N GLN A 19 23.99 34.80 14.13
CA GLN A 19 24.77 33.56 14.18
C GLN A 19 24.36 32.60 13.06
N TRP A 20 24.28 33.15 11.85
CA TRP A 20 23.70 32.47 10.68
C TRP A 20 24.33 31.08 10.37
N LEU A 21 25.64 30.89 10.58
CA LEU A 21 26.32 29.62 10.36
C LEU A 21 25.83 28.50 11.29
N ARG A 22 25.69 28.86 12.61
CA ARG A 22 25.23 27.89 13.62
C ARG A 22 23.76 27.57 13.45
N SER A 23 22.95 28.62 13.23
CA SER A 23 21.51 28.43 12.94
C SER A 23 21.28 27.65 11.67
N GLY A 24 22.07 27.89 10.62
CA GLY A 24 22.00 27.16 9.35
C GLY A 24 22.32 25.67 9.50
N LEU A 25 23.41 25.32 10.21
CA LEU A 25 23.78 23.92 10.41
C LEU A 25 22.72 23.15 11.22
N THR A 26 22.15 23.79 12.21
CA THR A 26 21.11 23.20 13.07
C THR A 26 19.80 23.02 12.31
N THR A 27 19.37 24.06 11.56
CA THR A 27 18.20 24.00 10.68
C THR A 27 18.36 22.93 9.63
N PHE A 28 19.60 22.73 9.11
CA PHE A 28 19.91 21.66 8.17
C PHE A 28 19.75 20.26 8.79
N GLY A 29 20.18 20.06 10.06
CA GLY A 29 19.95 18.81 10.76
C GLY A 29 18.45 18.49 10.92
N VAL A 30 17.64 19.49 11.30
CA VAL A 30 16.18 19.34 11.38
C VAL A 30 15.57 19.12 10.00
N PHE A 31 16.03 19.87 8.98
CA PHE A 31 15.64 19.68 7.59
C PHE A 31 15.84 18.24 7.11
N MET A 32 17.03 17.67 7.35
CA MET A 32 17.32 16.28 6.95
C MET A 32 16.43 15.27 7.68
N GLY A 33 16.22 15.44 8.97
CA GLY A 33 15.39 14.52 9.76
C GLY A 33 13.91 14.60 9.41
N VAL A 34 13.36 15.81 9.33
CA VAL A 34 11.96 16.02 8.92
C VAL A 34 11.76 15.63 7.47
N GLY A 35 12.75 15.87 6.61
CA GLY A 35 12.74 15.44 5.21
C GLY A 35 12.67 13.93 5.08
N ALA A 36 13.45 13.18 5.85
CA ALA A 36 13.40 11.72 5.85
C ALA A 36 12.03 11.20 6.33
N VAL A 37 11.45 11.79 7.41
CA VAL A 37 10.10 11.44 7.86
C VAL A 37 9.06 11.75 6.78
N SER A 38 9.13 12.91 6.15
CA SER A 38 8.21 13.31 5.08
C SER A 38 8.33 12.40 3.86
N ALA A 39 9.55 12.04 3.46
CA ALA A 39 9.80 11.10 2.35
C ALA A 39 9.22 9.71 2.64
N THR A 40 9.44 9.18 3.85
CA THR A 40 8.89 7.88 4.27
C THR A 40 7.37 7.87 4.19
N LEU A 41 6.70 8.91 4.70
CA LEU A 41 5.24 9.02 4.66
C LEU A 41 4.70 9.13 3.22
N ASN A 42 5.41 9.85 2.34
CA ASN A 42 5.02 9.98 0.93
C ASN A 42 5.21 8.65 0.18
N ILE A 43 6.33 7.95 0.38
CA ILE A 43 6.57 6.63 -0.21
C ILE A 43 5.46 5.66 0.20
N GLN A 44 5.11 5.59 1.49
CA GLN A 44 4.02 4.73 1.96
C GLN A 44 2.68 5.05 1.31
N THR A 45 2.38 6.33 1.09
CA THR A 45 1.13 6.76 0.45
C THR A 45 1.11 6.35 -1.03
N ILE A 46 2.20 6.62 -1.77
CA ILE A 46 2.32 6.29 -3.20
C ILE A 46 2.21 4.79 -3.41
N THR A 47 2.95 3.99 -2.64
CA THR A 47 2.91 2.53 -2.79
C THR A 47 1.52 1.96 -2.50
N ARG A 48 0.82 2.49 -1.49
CA ARG A 48 -0.57 2.07 -1.24
C ARG A 48 -1.48 2.38 -2.43
N GLU A 49 -1.41 3.60 -2.97
CA GLU A 49 -2.22 3.97 -4.14
C GLU A 49 -1.88 3.09 -5.36
N GLN A 50 -0.63 2.75 -5.58
CA GLN A 50 -0.21 1.84 -6.66
C GLN A 50 -0.75 0.42 -6.45
N ILE A 51 -0.68 -0.11 -5.22
CA ILE A 51 -1.21 -1.42 -4.88
C ILE A 51 -2.74 -1.44 -5.06
N ASP A 52 -3.43 -0.41 -4.58
CA ASP A 52 -4.89 -0.29 -4.74
C ASP A 52 -5.29 -0.27 -6.23
N LEU A 53 -4.53 0.45 -7.08
CA LEU A 53 -4.74 0.46 -8.53
C LEU A 53 -4.47 -0.92 -9.16
N LYS A 54 -3.37 -1.58 -8.80
CA LYS A 54 -3.05 -2.92 -9.28
C LYS A 54 -4.13 -3.93 -8.86
N LEU A 55 -4.60 -3.84 -7.60
CA LEU A 55 -5.69 -4.70 -7.09
C LEU A 55 -7.03 -4.44 -7.79
N ALA A 56 -7.32 -3.18 -8.16
CA ALA A 56 -8.55 -2.86 -8.90
C ALA A 56 -8.55 -3.48 -10.31
N GLN A 57 -7.38 -3.65 -10.91
CA GLN A 57 -7.21 -4.21 -12.25
C GLN A 57 -7.11 -5.75 -12.28
N ARG A 58 -6.93 -6.39 -11.14
CA ARG A 58 -6.75 -7.85 -11.00
C ARG A 58 -7.91 -8.48 -10.23
N ASP A 59 -7.99 -9.80 -10.30
CA ASP A 59 -8.82 -10.58 -9.38
C ASP A 59 -8.36 -10.37 -7.94
N ARG A 60 -9.26 -10.58 -6.97
CA ARG A 60 -8.89 -10.56 -5.56
C ARG A 60 -7.66 -11.42 -5.31
N PRO A 61 -6.82 -11.06 -4.32
CA PRO A 61 -5.72 -11.92 -3.93
C PRO A 61 -6.19 -13.34 -3.60
N PHE A 62 -5.59 -14.31 -4.27
CA PHE A 62 -5.83 -15.73 -4.04
C PHE A 62 -4.53 -16.52 -4.09
N VAL A 63 -4.54 -17.67 -3.48
CA VAL A 63 -3.50 -18.68 -3.63
C VAL A 63 -4.02 -19.84 -4.49
N SER A 64 -3.16 -20.40 -5.32
CA SER A 64 -3.46 -21.53 -6.17
C SER A 64 -2.45 -22.65 -5.91
N PRO A 65 -2.89 -23.76 -5.31
CA PRO A 65 -2.04 -24.90 -5.08
C PRO A 65 -1.86 -25.73 -6.33
N TRP A 66 -0.64 -26.22 -6.50
CA TRP A 66 -0.31 -27.25 -7.47
C TRP A 66 0.23 -28.47 -6.72
N VAL A 67 -0.41 -29.61 -6.94
CA VAL A 67 -0.07 -30.87 -6.27
C VAL A 67 0.19 -31.93 -7.33
N TYR A 68 1.37 -32.54 -7.28
CA TYR A 68 1.78 -33.54 -8.25
C TYR A 68 2.34 -34.79 -7.57
N ALA A 69 1.74 -35.94 -7.80
CA ALA A 69 2.25 -37.21 -7.32
C ALA A 69 3.20 -37.82 -8.38
N ARG A 70 4.48 -38.03 -8.02
CA ARG A 70 5.45 -38.70 -8.90
C ARG A 70 5.11 -40.15 -9.19
N ASN A 71 4.52 -40.83 -8.20
CA ASN A 71 4.15 -42.23 -8.30
C ASN A 71 2.71 -42.42 -7.80
N GLY A 72 1.84 -43.00 -8.62
CA GLY A 72 0.46 -43.27 -8.26
C GLY A 72 -0.58 -42.34 -8.92
N PRO A 73 -1.84 -42.43 -8.49
CA PRO A 73 -2.90 -41.57 -9.00
C PRO A 73 -2.65 -40.12 -8.57
N GLN A 74 -3.01 -39.19 -9.43
CA GLN A 74 -2.93 -37.77 -9.08
C GLN A 74 -3.93 -37.43 -7.97
N PRO A 75 -3.57 -36.58 -7.03
CA PRO A 75 -4.47 -36.12 -5.98
C PRO A 75 -5.69 -35.42 -6.59
N GLU A 76 -6.88 -35.83 -6.17
CA GLU A 76 -8.12 -35.18 -6.56
C GLU A 76 -8.47 -34.11 -5.53
N LEU A 77 -8.58 -32.85 -6.00
CA LEU A 77 -8.97 -31.71 -5.19
C LEU A 77 -10.50 -31.50 -5.29
N ASP A 78 -11.24 -32.55 -4.97
CA ASP A 78 -12.69 -32.61 -5.08
C ASP A 78 -13.44 -31.71 -4.07
N GLU A 79 -14.76 -31.68 -4.15
CA GLU A 79 -15.61 -30.90 -3.26
C GLU A 79 -15.45 -31.28 -1.78
N ALA A 80 -15.20 -32.58 -1.49
CA ALA A 80 -14.97 -33.07 -0.13
C ALA A 80 -13.65 -32.51 0.44
N PHE A 81 -12.61 -32.53 -0.38
CA PHE A 81 -11.32 -31.91 -0.05
C PHE A 81 -11.45 -30.39 0.17
N GLN A 82 -12.16 -29.68 -0.72
CA GLN A 82 -12.38 -28.23 -0.59
C GLN A 82 -13.13 -27.87 0.69
N LYS A 83 -14.13 -28.67 1.09
CA LYS A 83 -14.84 -28.52 2.39
C LYS A 83 -13.92 -28.78 3.59
N ALA A 84 -13.08 -29.82 3.54
CA ALA A 84 -12.11 -30.11 4.60
C ALA A 84 -11.09 -28.96 4.75
N LEU A 85 -10.58 -28.46 3.64
CA LEU A 85 -9.66 -27.32 3.58
C LEU A 85 -10.28 -26.07 4.22
N THR A 86 -11.49 -25.70 3.78
CA THR A 86 -12.23 -24.53 4.28
C THR A 86 -12.55 -24.64 5.78
N ASN A 87 -12.84 -25.83 6.27
CA ASN A 87 -13.11 -26.04 7.70
C ASN A 87 -11.84 -26.00 8.56
N SER A 88 -10.67 -26.25 7.98
CA SER A 88 -9.40 -26.33 8.71
C SER A 88 -8.65 -24.99 8.76
N ILE A 89 -8.88 -24.09 7.82
CA ILE A 89 -8.14 -22.83 7.67
C ILE A 89 -9.12 -21.66 7.73
N THR A 90 -9.02 -20.86 8.79
CA THR A 90 -9.95 -19.74 9.08
C THR A 90 -9.73 -18.52 8.18
N GLU A 91 -8.55 -18.39 7.61
CA GLU A 91 -8.15 -17.30 6.71
C GLU A 91 -8.81 -17.40 5.33
N ILE A 92 -9.41 -18.54 5.01
CA ILE A 92 -10.10 -18.76 3.74
C ILE A 92 -11.42 -17.99 3.73
N ARG A 93 -11.56 -17.13 2.73
CA ARG A 93 -12.80 -16.43 2.42
C ARG A 93 -13.71 -17.28 1.52
N SER A 94 -13.18 -17.77 0.41
CA SER A 94 -13.90 -18.57 -0.58
C SER A 94 -12.92 -19.44 -1.36
N VAL A 95 -13.40 -20.59 -1.82
CA VAL A 95 -12.65 -21.53 -2.67
C VAL A 95 -13.44 -21.72 -3.94
N SER A 96 -12.79 -21.61 -5.10
CA SER A 96 -13.36 -21.96 -6.39
C SER A 96 -12.40 -22.85 -7.16
N SER A 97 -12.95 -23.68 -8.03
CA SER A 97 -12.15 -24.39 -9.03
C SER A 97 -12.17 -23.66 -10.37
N ILE A 98 -11.05 -23.78 -11.07
CA ILE A 98 -10.85 -23.25 -12.42
C ILE A 98 -10.06 -24.25 -13.23
N SER A 99 -10.40 -24.41 -14.50
CA SER A 99 -9.65 -25.24 -15.43
C SER A 99 -9.58 -24.57 -16.80
N ASN A 100 -8.43 -24.65 -17.45
CA ASN A 100 -8.28 -24.15 -18.81
C ASN A 100 -8.89 -25.17 -19.81
N VAL A 101 -9.61 -24.67 -20.80
CA VAL A 101 -10.22 -25.46 -21.87
C VAL A 101 -9.42 -25.29 -23.17
N TYR A 102 -8.30 -26.01 -23.27
CA TYR A 102 -7.29 -25.84 -24.33
C TYR A 102 -7.77 -26.07 -25.75
N ASN A 103 -8.92 -26.71 -25.94
CA ASN A 103 -9.47 -26.99 -27.31
C ASN A 103 -10.24 -25.79 -27.85
N ILE A 104 -10.43 -24.72 -27.11
CA ILE A 104 -11.16 -23.52 -27.51
C ILE A 104 -10.23 -22.32 -27.47
N ASN A 105 -9.76 -21.90 -28.63
CA ASN A 105 -8.88 -20.75 -28.78
C ASN A 105 -9.54 -19.60 -29.53
N ASN A 106 -10.65 -19.87 -30.23
CA ASN A 106 -11.40 -18.90 -31.02
C ASN A 106 -12.88 -19.01 -30.74
N VAL A 107 -13.55 -17.88 -30.78
CA VAL A 107 -15.01 -17.79 -30.70
C VAL A 107 -15.53 -16.93 -31.84
N GLN A 108 -16.64 -17.37 -32.45
CA GLN A 108 -17.25 -16.74 -33.63
C GLN A 108 -18.69 -16.32 -33.32
N TYR A 109 -19.04 -15.14 -33.78
CA TYR A 109 -20.40 -14.64 -33.86
C TYR A 109 -20.68 -14.01 -35.23
N GLU A 110 -21.62 -14.55 -35.97
CA GLU A 110 -21.88 -14.14 -37.39
C GLU A 110 -20.59 -14.19 -38.25
N ALA A 111 -20.11 -13.05 -38.72
CA ALA A 111 -18.87 -12.90 -39.47
C ALA A 111 -17.65 -12.47 -38.61
N ASN A 112 -17.86 -12.19 -37.33
CA ASN A 112 -16.81 -11.76 -36.46
C ASN A 112 -16.19 -12.94 -35.71
N GLU A 113 -14.88 -12.97 -35.63
CA GLU A 113 -14.10 -13.97 -34.91
C GLU A 113 -13.11 -13.27 -33.97
N ALA A 114 -12.88 -13.85 -32.79
CA ALA A 114 -11.92 -13.34 -31.82
C ALA A 114 -11.18 -14.49 -31.14
N GLU A 115 -9.92 -14.27 -30.80
CA GLU A 115 -9.15 -15.16 -29.94
C GLU A 115 -9.72 -15.11 -28.51
N VAL A 116 -9.72 -16.26 -27.84
CA VAL A 116 -10.29 -16.39 -26.51
C VAL A 116 -9.51 -17.35 -25.64
N ASP A 117 -9.36 -17.00 -24.37
CA ASP A 117 -8.97 -17.89 -23.29
C ASP A 117 -10.25 -18.51 -22.68
N ALA A 118 -10.50 -19.77 -23.01
CA ALA A 118 -11.67 -20.47 -22.50
C ALA A 118 -11.36 -21.17 -21.19
N ARG A 119 -12.22 -20.96 -20.20
CA ARG A 119 -12.07 -21.52 -18.85
C ARG A 119 -13.38 -22.09 -18.34
N SER A 120 -13.28 -23.17 -17.59
CA SER A 120 -14.39 -23.67 -16.80
C SER A 120 -14.23 -23.23 -15.35
N VAL A 121 -15.34 -22.90 -14.70
CA VAL A 121 -15.33 -22.35 -13.33
C VAL A 121 -16.48 -22.92 -12.50
N SER A 122 -16.24 -23.02 -11.18
CA SER A 122 -17.27 -23.37 -10.21
C SER A 122 -18.20 -22.19 -9.90
N LEU A 123 -19.31 -22.48 -9.23
CA LEU A 123 -20.32 -21.46 -8.88
C LEU A 123 -19.79 -20.39 -7.92
N ASN A 124 -18.74 -20.68 -7.16
CA ASN A 124 -18.13 -19.75 -6.20
C ASN A 124 -17.09 -18.80 -6.82
N TYR A 125 -16.89 -18.87 -8.14
CA TYR A 125 -15.83 -18.12 -8.83
C TYR A 125 -15.91 -16.60 -8.61
N LEU A 126 -17.12 -16.02 -8.66
CA LEU A 126 -17.29 -14.59 -8.41
C LEU A 126 -16.92 -14.18 -6.97
N ASP A 127 -17.26 -15.02 -5.99
CA ASP A 127 -16.91 -14.76 -4.59
C ASP A 127 -15.40 -14.83 -4.36
N THR A 128 -14.73 -15.72 -5.07
CA THR A 128 -13.29 -15.90 -4.98
C THR A 128 -12.54 -14.75 -5.67
N THR A 129 -12.89 -14.45 -6.92
CA THR A 129 -12.18 -13.45 -7.73
C THR A 129 -12.62 -12.02 -7.48
N GLY A 130 -13.86 -11.83 -7.00
CA GLY A 130 -14.47 -10.52 -6.79
C GLY A 130 -14.84 -9.80 -8.09
N ARG A 131 -14.85 -10.50 -9.22
CA ARG A 131 -15.29 -9.93 -10.50
C ARG A 131 -16.77 -9.58 -10.47
N GLN A 132 -17.16 -8.58 -11.23
CA GLN A 132 -18.53 -8.10 -11.30
C GLN A 132 -19.18 -8.46 -12.62
N MET A 133 -20.46 -8.83 -12.53
CA MET A 133 -21.28 -8.98 -13.74
C MET A 133 -21.72 -7.58 -14.22
N LEU A 134 -21.37 -7.26 -15.46
CA LEU A 134 -21.77 -6.00 -16.11
C LEU A 134 -23.17 -6.10 -16.72
N GLN A 135 -23.51 -7.27 -17.27
CA GLN A 135 -24.80 -7.55 -17.89
C GLN A 135 -25.19 -9.02 -17.66
N GLY A 136 -26.48 -9.29 -17.59
CA GLY A 136 -26.99 -10.65 -17.49
C GLY A 136 -26.82 -11.26 -16.10
N ARG A 137 -26.55 -12.57 -16.04
CA ARG A 137 -26.39 -13.35 -14.81
C ARG A 137 -25.17 -14.25 -14.84
N PHE A 138 -24.71 -14.66 -13.67
CA PHE A 138 -23.74 -15.72 -13.52
C PHE A 138 -24.42 -17.11 -13.64
N PHE A 139 -23.61 -18.15 -13.62
CA PHE A 139 -24.10 -19.55 -13.64
C PHE A 139 -24.92 -19.84 -12.40
N ASP A 140 -25.98 -20.61 -12.58
CA ASP A 140 -26.82 -21.14 -11.52
C ASP A 140 -26.69 -22.68 -11.41
N PRO A 141 -27.14 -23.29 -10.29
CA PRO A 141 -27.08 -24.74 -10.15
C PRO A 141 -27.76 -25.51 -11.29
N GLY A 142 -28.82 -24.96 -11.88
CA GLY A 142 -29.51 -25.59 -13.01
C GLY A 142 -28.68 -25.61 -14.30
N ASP A 143 -27.76 -24.66 -14.50
CA ASP A 143 -26.84 -24.68 -15.62
C ASP A 143 -25.81 -25.83 -15.48
N VAL A 144 -25.39 -26.10 -14.24
CA VAL A 144 -24.45 -27.18 -13.90
C VAL A 144 -25.11 -28.54 -13.98
N GLU A 145 -26.27 -28.74 -13.33
CA GLU A 145 -27.00 -30.01 -13.25
C GLU A 145 -27.53 -30.45 -14.61
N GLN A 146 -27.94 -29.50 -15.45
CA GLN A 146 -28.53 -29.81 -16.78
C GLN A 146 -27.53 -29.76 -17.91
N TYR A 147 -26.21 -29.58 -17.62
CA TYR A 147 -25.15 -29.51 -18.63
C TYR A 147 -25.47 -28.48 -19.72
N ARG A 148 -26.03 -27.31 -19.35
CA ARG A 148 -26.44 -26.29 -20.31
C ARG A 148 -25.24 -25.72 -21.06
N PRO A 149 -25.29 -25.60 -22.40
CA PRO A 149 -24.25 -24.98 -23.21
C PRO A 149 -24.35 -23.43 -23.10
N VAL A 150 -24.08 -22.90 -21.93
CA VAL A 150 -24.12 -21.47 -21.64
C VAL A 150 -22.71 -20.95 -21.42
N ALA A 151 -22.48 -19.71 -21.82
CA ALA A 151 -21.19 -19.04 -21.63
C ALA A 151 -21.38 -17.64 -21.05
N ILE A 152 -20.38 -17.19 -20.29
CA ILE A 152 -20.16 -15.81 -19.89
C ILE A 152 -18.93 -15.34 -20.64
N ILE A 153 -18.95 -14.13 -21.14
CA ILE A 153 -17.83 -13.50 -21.85
C ILE A 153 -17.38 -12.26 -21.10
N ASP A 154 -16.15 -11.85 -21.30
CA ASP A 154 -15.70 -10.57 -20.77
C ASP A 154 -16.12 -9.39 -21.66
N GLU A 155 -15.92 -8.18 -21.12
CA GLU A 155 -16.25 -6.93 -21.82
C GLU A 155 -15.47 -6.79 -23.13
N GLN A 156 -14.18 -7.19 -23.14
CA GLN A 156 -13.32 -7.10 -24.32
C GLN A 156 -13.85 -7.98 -25.45
N LEU A 157 -14.22 -9.23 -25.16
CA LEU A 157 -14.79 -10.16 -26.12
C LEU A 157 -16.18 -9.71 -26.60
N ALA A 158 -16.98 -9.14 -25.68
CA ALA A 158 -18.29 -8.60 -26.03
C ALA A 158 -18.18 -7.46 -27.05
N VAL A 159 -17.24 -6.52 -26.85
CA VAL A 159 -16.99 -5.42 -27.80
C VAL A 159 -16.44 -5.95 -29.12
N GLY A 160 -15.47 -6.88 -29.10
CA GLY A 160 -14.86 -7.44 -30.31
C GLY A 160 -15.85 -8.20 -31.21
N LEU A 161 -16.72 -9.02 -30.62
CA LEU A 161 -17.66 -9.86 -31.38
C LEU A 161 -18.97 -9.15 -31.72
N PHE A 162 -19.53 -8.39 -30.78
CA PHE A 162 -20.90 -7.85 -30.92
C PHE A 162 -20.95 -6.36 -31.23
N GLN A 163 -19.80 -5.65 -31.10
CA GLN A 163 -19.72 -4.20 -31.29
C GLN A 163 -20.74 -3.46 -30.39
N GLU A 164 -21.76 -2.84 -30.99
CA GLU A 164 -22.82 -2.13 -30.25
C GLU A 164 -24.06 -2.99 -29.95
N LYS A 165 -24.09 -4.26 -30.42
CA LYS A 165 -25.23 -5.16 -30.19
C LYS A 165 -25.13 -5.79 -28.80
N SER A 166 -26.28 -6.02 -28.14
CA SER A 166 -26.29 -6.80 -26.89
C SER A 166 -25.90 -8.25 -27.12
N PRO A 167 -24.90 -8.80 -26.38
CA PRO A 167 -24.50 -10.19 -26.49
C PRO A 167 -25.47 -11.17 -25.82
N LEU A 168 -26.35 -10.68 -24.90
CA LEU A 168 -27.23 -11.54 -24.10
C LEU A 168 -28.20 -12.35 -24.96
N ASN A 169 -28.33 -13.63 -24.63
CA ASN A 169 -29.17 -14.62 -25.30
C ASN A 169 -28.80 -14.86 -26.79
N LYS A 170 -27.62 -14.44 -27.20
CA LYS A 170 -27.10 -14.75 -28.56
C LYS A 170 -26.29 -16.03 -28.52
N ALA A 171 -26.31 -16.74 -29.64
CA ALA A 171 -25.51 -17.94 -29.83
C ALA A 171 -24.13 -17.55 -30.37
N VAL A 172 -23.06 -18.01 -29.71
CA VAL A 172 -21.69 -17.98 -30.23
C VAL A 172 -21.20 -19.38 -30.49
N TYR A 173 -20.25 -19.53 -31.37
CA TYR A 173 -19.65 -20.80 -31.73
C TYR A 173 -18.18 -20.82 -31.37
N ALA A 174 -17.77 -21.79 -30.56
CA ALA A 174 -16.41 -21.99 -30.16
C ALA A 174 -15.99 -23.44 -30.43
N ASN A 175 -14.99 -23.62 -31.32
CA ASN A 175 -14.56 -24.93 -31.80
C ASN A 175 -15.74 -25.85 -32.25
N GLY A 176 -16.69 -25.29 -33.03
CA GLY A 176 -17.87 -26.02 -33.50
C GLY A 176 -18.98 -26.25 -32.47
N ASN A 177 -18.79 -25.94 -31.24
CA ASN A 177 -19.80 -26.03 -30.19
C ASN A 177 -20.57 -24.72 -30.05
N ARG A 178 -21.90 -24.83 -29.90
CA ARG A 178 -22.79 -23.70 -29.75
C ARG A 178 -22.99 -23.37 -28.28
N PHE A 179 -22.72 -22.12 -27.89
CA PHE A 179 -23.00 -21.60 -26.58
C PHE A 179 -24.01 -20.45 -26.64
N ILE A 180 -24.83 -20.31 -25.59
CA ILE A 180 -25.67 -19.15 -25.39
C ILE A 180 -25.01 -18.22 -24.41
N VAL A 181 -24.76 -16.98 -24.80
CA VAL A 181 -24.19 -15.95 -23.87
C VAL A 181 -25.26 -15.54 -22.87
N ILE A 182 -25.05 -15.80 -21.57
CA ILE A 182 -25.96 -15.49 -20.49
C ILE A 182 -25.54 -14.28 -19.66
N GLY A 183 -24.27 -13.86 -19.78
CA GLY A 183 -23.72 -12.74 -19.05
C GLY A 183 -22.48 -12.15 -19.66
N VAL A 184 -22.21 -10.92 -19.29
CA VAL A 184 -20.96 -10.21 -19.56
C VAL A 184 -20.33 -9.84 -18.23
N MET A 185 -19.08 -10.19 -18.05
CA MET A 185 -18.29 -9.93 -16.84
C MET A 185 -17.21 -8.88 -17.12
N GLU A 186 -16.78 -8.16 -16.11
CA GLU A 186 -15.71 -7.19 -16.24
C GLU A 186 -14.40 -7.86 -16.69
N SER A 187 -13.67 -7.20 -17.60
CA SER A 187 -12.32 -7.62 -17.98
C SER A 187 -11.33 -7.22 -16.88
N LYS A 188 -10.50 -8.17 -16.47
CA LYS A 188 -9.41 -7.95 -15.51
C LYS A 188 -8.08 -8.31 -16.17
N SER A 189 -7.03 -7.55 -15.88
CA SER A 189 -5.69 -7.81 -16.40
C SER A 189 -5.02 -8.94 -15.61
N ASN A 190 -5.55 -10.16 -15.72
CA ASN A 190 -4.98 -11.33 -15.03
C ASN A 190 -4.04 -12.15 -15.92
N SER A 191 -3.95 -11.84 -17.20
CA SER A 191 -3.20 -12.69 -18.12
C SER A 191 -1.89 -12.02 -18.51
N GLU A 192 -0.82 -12.47 -17.90
CA GLU A 192 0.54 -12.27 -18.45
C GLU A 192 0.70 -12.96 -19.83
N TRP A 193 -0.27 -13.78 -20.25
CA TRP A 193 -0.17 -14.70 -21.38
C TRP A 193 -1.27 -14.55 -22.44
N GLY A 194 -2.36 -13.79 -22.20
CA GLY A 194 -3.51 -13.71 -23.10
C GLY A 194 -3.68 -12.33 -23.73
N THR A 195 -3.64 -12.26 -25.06
CA THR A 195 -4.01 -11.08 -25.85
C THR A 195 -5.48 -11.10 -26.27
N GLY A 196 -6.20 -12.20 -25.99
CA GLY A 196 -7.61 -12.45 -26.34
C GLY A 196 -8.57 -12.09 -25.20
N GLY A 197 -9.87 -12.11 -25.49
CA GLY A 197 -10.92 -12.02 -24.48
C GLY A 197 -11.06 -13.32 -23.67
N GLU A 198 -11.82 -13.29 -22.60
CA GLU A 198 -12.07 -14.45 -21.73
C GLU A 198 -13.50 -15.00 -21.94
N LEU A 199 -13.62 -16.33 -22.00
CA LEU A 199 -14.88 -17.04 -22.06
C LEU A 199 -14.96 -18.05 -20.92
N TRP A 200 -16.01 -17.98 -20.12
CA TRP A 200 -16.26 -18.92 -19.04
C TRP A 200 -17.43 -19.81 -19.33
N MET A 201 -17.32 -21.07 -18.91
CA MET A 201 -18.37 -22.08 -18.95
C MET A 201 -18.43 -22.86 -17.65
N THR A 202 -19.47 -23.66 -17.47
CA THR A 202 -19.60 -24.53 -16.30
C THR A 202 -18.60 -25.70 -16.37
N GLU A 203 -18.16 -26.17 -15.22
CA GLU A 203 -17.26 -27.32 -15.11
C GLU A 203 -17.85 -28.59 -15.74
N THR A 204 -19.14 -28.81 -15.52
CA THR A 204 -19.85 -29.98 -16.08
C THR A 204 -19.87 -29.96 -17.59
N PHE A 205 -20.13 -28.79 -18.20
CA PHE A 205 -20.11 -28.69 -19.66
C PHE A 205 -18.69 -28.83 -20.21
N ALA A 206 -17.67 -28.26 -19.56
CA ALA A 206 -16.28 -28.45 -19.95
C ALA A 206 -15.84 -29.91 -19.90
N THR A 207 -16.30 -30.68 -18.92
CA THR A 207 -16.05 -32.13 -18.82
C THR A 207 -16.62 -32.89 -20.01
N VAL A 208 -17.81 -32.52 -20.48
CA VAL A 208 -18.41 -33.10 -21.71
C VAL A 208 -17.54 -32.81 -22.94
N LEU A 209 -17.03 -31.59 -23.07
CA LEU A 209 -16.18 -31.18 -24.20
C LEU A 209 -14.81 -31.85 -24.20
N SER A 210 -14.23 -32.11 -23.04
CA SER A 210 -12.90 -32.71 -22.90
C SER A 210 -12.90 -34.23 -22.88
N GLY A 211 -14.06 -34.88 -22.98
CA GLY A 211 -14.17 -36.33 -22.88
C GLY A 211 -13.84 -36.90 -21.50
N GLY A 212 -14.03 -36.10 -20.46
CA GLY A 212 -13.81 -36.51 -19.07
C GLY A 212 -12.44 -36.13 -18.51
N TYR A 213 -11.51 -35.68 -19.32
CA TYR A 213 -10.20 -35.23 -18.83
C TYR A 213 -10.22 -33.73 -18.51
N ARG A 214 -9.91 -33.39 -17.24
CA ARG A 214 -9.85 -32.01 -16.79
C ARG A 214 -8.73 -31.86 -15.75
N TRP A 215 -7.95 -30.81 -15.87
CA TRP A 215 -6.97 -30.43 -14.89
C TRP A 215 -7.50 -29.25 -14.09
N ASP A 216 -8.08 -29.54 -12.92
CA ASP A 216 -8.63 -28.51 -12.07
C ASP A 216 -7.55 -27.91 -11.17
N SER A 217 -7.50 -26.61 -11.13
CA SER A 217 -6.74 -25.84 -10.17
C SER A 217 -7.71 -25.16 -9.21
N LEU A 218 -7.34 -25.09 -7.94
CA LEU A 218 -8.10 -24.32 -6.95
C LEU A 218 -7.60 -22.88 -6.90
N GLN A 219 -8.55 -21.98 -6.73
CA GLN A 219 -8.29 -20.61 -6.33
C GLN A 219 -8.88 -20.39 -4.94
N ILE A 220 -8.04 -20.05 -3.97
CA ILE A 220 -8.40 -19.90 -2.57
C ILE A 220 -8.17 -18.46 -2.18
N SER A 221 -9.24 -17.67 -2.03
CA SER A 221 -9.13 -16.25 -1.70
C SER A 221 -9.06 -16.01 -0.21
N SER A 222 -8.34 -14.95 0.15
CA SER A 222 -8.21 -14.44 1.50
C SER A 222 -9.15 -13.23 1.74
N HIS A 223 -9.32 -12.85 2.99
CA HIS A 223 -10.04 -11.62 3.36
C HIS A 223 -9.26 -10.35 3.04
N SER A 224 -7.92 -10.41 3.00
CA SER A 224 -7.06 -9.26 2.71
C SER A 224 -5.73 -9.68 2.08
N LEU A 225 -5.10 -8.75 1.35
CA LEU A 225 -3.76 -8.96 0.77
C LEU A 225 -2.72 -9.34 1.82
N THR A 226 -2.78 -8.74 3.00
CA THR A 226 -1.80 -8.99 4.08
C THR A 226 -1.85 -10.41 4.67
N GLN A 227 -2.95 -11.14 4.47
CA GLN A 227 -3.14 -12.51 4.96
C GLN A 227 -2.78 -13.57 3.91
N ILE A 228 -2.43 -13.17 2.69
CA ILE A 228 -2.11 -14.12 1.61
C ILE A 228 -0.87 -14.95 1.93
N GLY A 229 0.17 -14.37 2.54
CA GLY A 229 1.36 -15.10 2.96
C GLY A 229 1.02 -16.20 3.96
N ASP A 230 0.30 -15.85 5.03
CA ASP A 230 -0.12 -16.79 6.07
C ASP A 230 -1.06 -17.87 5.50
N LEU A 231 -1.96 -17.48 4.58
CA LEU A 231 -2.84 -18.42 3.87
C LEU A 231 -2.03 -19.38 2.98
N SER A 232 -1.02 -18.89 2.27
CA SER A 232 -0.16 -19.73 1.43
C SER A 232 0.55 -20.82 2.25
N GLU A 233 1.15 -20.43 3.38
CA GLU A 233 1.81 -21.36 4.31
C GLU A 233 0.83 -22.38 4.91
N ALA A 234 -0.35 -21.93 5.32
CA ALA A 234 -1.38 -22.80 5.90
C ALA A 234 -1.92 -23.82 4.88
N VAL A 235 -2.15 -23.37 3.62
CA VAL A 235 -2.60 -24.24 2.52
C VAL A 235 -1.51 -25.26 2.18
N GLU A 236 -0.25 -24.81 2.08
CA GLU A 236 0.88 -25.71 1.81
C GLU A 236 1.04 -26.78 2.88
N ALA A 237 0.99 -26.38 4.16
CA ALA A 237 1.08 -27.31 5.29
C ALA A 237 -0.06 -28.34 5.30
N PHE A 238 -1.31 -27.90 5.02
CA PHE A 238 -2.47 -28.77 4.93
C PHE A 238 -2.34 -29.78 3.78
N LEU A 239 -1.85 -29.34 2.62
CA LEU A 239 -1.63 -30.19 1.46
C LEU A 239 -0.50 -31.20 1.69
N GLN A 240 0.61 -30.79 2.29
CA GLN A 240 1.71 -31.68 2.66
C GLN A 240 1.27 -32.75 3.65
N GLN A 241 0.40 -32.40 4.61
CA GLN A 241 -0.18 -33.35 5.53
C GLN A 241 -1.15 -34.32 4.84
N SER A 242 -1.97 -33.82 3.91
CA SER A 242 -2.97 -34.61 3.19
C SER A 242 -2.34 -35.54 2.14
N PHE A 243 -1.25 -35.09 1.52
CA PHE A 243 -0.56 -35.79 0.43
C PHE A 243 0.97 -35.89 0.69
N PRO A 244 1.43 -36.68 1.65
CA PRO A 244 2.85 -36.71 2.09
C PRO A 244 3.83 -37.16 1.02
N GLN A 245 3.37 -37.79 -0.06
CA GLN A 245 4.21 -38.31 -1.16
C GLN A 245 4.14 -37.45 -2.42
N ALA A 246 3.34 -36.38 -2.41
CA ALA A 246 3.20 -35.46 -3.54
C ALA A 246 4.14 -34.26 -3.38
N GLU A 247 4.56 -33.72 -4.52
CA GLU A 247 5.17 -32.39 -4.57
C GLU A 247 4.05 -31.36 -4.50
N VAL A 248 4.19 -30.42 -3.56
CA VAL A 248 3.21 -29.36 -3.33
C VAL A 248 3.91 -28.03 -3.60
N HIS A 249 3.29 -27.20 -4.44
CA HIS A 249 3.66 -25.82 -4.64
C HIS A 249 2.42 -24.95 -4.52
N VAL A 250 2.54 -23.83 -3.85
CA VAL A 250 1.47 -22.85 -3.72
C VAL A 250 2.00 -21.53 -4.26
N TRP A 251 1.31 -20.96 -5.23
CA TRP A 251 1.62 -19.64 -5.78
C TRP A 251 0.44 -18.69 -5.57
N SER A 252 0.69 -17.39 -5.63
CA SER A 252 -0.35 -16.39 -5.49
C SER A 252 -0.35 -15.43 -6.68
N ASN A 253 -1.55 -14.95 -7.09
CA ASN A 253 -1.68 -13.86 -8.05
C ASN A 253 -1.25 -12.50 -7.48
N ALA A 254 -0.81 -12.47 -6.22
CA ALA A 254 -0.41 -11.27 -5.49
C ALA A 254 1.04 -11.32 -5.00
N ASP A 255 1.85 -12.30 -5.43
CA ASP A 255 3.23 -12.47 -4.97
C ASP A 255 4.09 -11.24 -5.28
N ASP A 256 3.93 -10.63 -6.47
CA ASP A 256 4.58 -9.38 -6.84
C ASP A 256 4.17 -8.19 -5.94
N LEU A 257 2.91 -8.14 -5.51
CA LEU A 257 2.42 -7.10 -4.61
C LEU A 257 2.94 -7.28 -3.18
N LEU A 258 3.11 -8.53 -2.75
CA LEU A 258 3.71 -8.85 -1.45
C LEU A 258 5.20 -8.50 -1.42
N GLU A 259 5.93 -8.79 -2.50
CA GLU A 259 7.32 -8.39 -2.67
C GLU A 259 7.47 -6.86 -2.67
N ASP A 260 6.63 -6.14 -3.43
CA ASP A 260 6.58 -4.67 -3.42
C ASP A 260 6.36 -4.11 -2.00
N LEU A 261 5.46 -4.73 -1.21
CA LEU A 261 5.20 -4.34 0.18
C LEU A 261 6.40 -4.60 1.10
N GLU A 262 7.10 -5.71 0.93
CA GLU A 262 8.27 -6.06 1.74
C GLU A 262 9.44 -5.11 1.45
N VAL A 263 9.74 -4.87 0.19
CA VAL A 263 10.75 -3.89 -0.24
C VAL A 263 10.43 -2.51 0.32
N GLN A 264 9.17 -2.07 0.23
CA GLN A 264 8.73 -0.80 0.81
C GLN A 264 8.93 -0.76 2.33
N LYS A 265 8.59 -1.85 3.04
CA LYS A 265 8.75 -1.94 4.50
C LYS A 265 10.21 -1.78 4.91
N ILE A 266 11.12 -2.45 4.21
CA ILE A 266 12.57 -2.36 4.45
C ILE A 266 13.06 -0.93 4.15
N ALA A 267 12.70 -0.37 2.99
CA ALA A 267 13.08 0.99 2.61
C ALA A 267 12.55 2.05 3.60
N SER A 268 11.29 1.92 4.02
CA SER A 268 10.69 2.81 5.01
C SER A 268 11.36 2.70 6.38
N ALA A 269 11.74 1.49 6.81
CA ALA A 269 12.46 1.29 8.07
C ALA A 269 13.86 1.93 8.01
N ALA A 270 14.58 1.76 6.92
CA ALA A 270 15.90 2.37 6.70
C ALA A 270 15.83 3.91 6.70
N LEU A 271 14.89 4.48 5.94
CA LEU A 271 14.67 5.93 5.90
C LEU A 271 14.25 6.49 7.27
N THR A 272 13.40 5.77 8.00
CA THR A 272 13.00 6.15 9.36
C THR A 272 14.18 6.16 10.29
N ALA A 273 15.05 5.14 10.24
CA ALA A 273 16.26 5.09 11.07
C ALA A 273 17.22 6.25 10.77
N VAL A 274 17.48 6.52 9.50
CA VAL A 274 18.31 7.66 9.06
C VAL A 274 17.67 8.98 9.50
N GLY A 275 16.35 9.12 9.33
CA GLY A 275 15.60 10.30 9.75
C GLY A 275 15.68 10.54 11.26
N LEU A 276 15.58 9.48 12.05
CA LEU A 276 15.65 9.56 13.51
C LEU A 276 17.05 9.98 13.97
N ILE A 277 18.11 9.43 13.36
CA ILE A 277 19.49 9.84 13.61
C ILE A 277 19.68 11.33 13.27
N ALA A 278 19.21 11.75 12.09
CA ALA A 278 19.29 13.14 11.65
C ALA A 278 18.52 14.10 12.60
N LEU A 279 17.33 13.68 13.06
CA LEU A 279 16.56 14.44 14.07
C LEU A 279 17.30 14.57 15.39
N VAL A 280 17.96 13.52 15.86
CA VAL A 280 18.79 13.58 17.08
C VAL A 280 19.97 14.54 16.89
N ILE A 281 20.66 14.47 15.75
CA ILE A 281 21.77 15.39 15.45
C ILE A 281 21.26 16.83 15.38
N GLY A 282 20.16 17.09 14.69
CA GLY A 282 19.50 18.42 14.64
C GLY A 282 19.08 18.91 16.03
N GLY A 283 18.52 18.00 16.84
CA GLY A 283 18.15 18.29 18.24
C GLY A 283 19.35 18.67 19.10
N VAL A 284 20.46 17.96 19.01
CA VAL A 284 21.73 18.32 19.71
C VAL A 284 22.20 19.69 19.23
N GLY A 285 22.09 20.02 17.96
CA GLY A 285 22.37 21.34 17.42
C GLY A 285 21.49 22.42 18.06
N ILE A 286 20.17 22.19 18.13
CA ILE A 286 19.23 23.12 18.82
C ILE A 286 19.62 23.31 20.30
N ALA A 287 19.91 22.21 21.01
CA ALA A 287 20.31 22.26 22.39
C ALA A 287 21.57 23.12 22.58
N ASN A 288 22.59 22.92 21.76
CA ASN A 288 23.84 23.68 21.79
C ASN A 288 23.63 25.18 21.51
N ILE A 289 22.77 25.53 20.54
CA ILE A 289 22.42 26.93 20.26
C ILE A 289 21.70 27.55 21.46
N THR A 290 20.75 26.82 22.04
CA THR A 290 19.98 27.30 23.18
C THR A 290 20.90 27.51 24.39
N VAL A 291 21.84 26.62 24.69
CA VAL A 291 22.85 26.79 25.73
C VAL A 291 23.69 28.06 25.50
N ALA A 292 24.21 28.22 24.28
CA ALA A 292 25.02 29.40 23.96
C ALA A 292 24.20 30.70 24.09
N ALA A 293 22.97 30.74 23.60
CA ALA A 293 22.07 31.88 23.70
C ALA A 293 21.77 32.22 25.16
N VAL A 294 21.60 31.22 26.03
CA VAL A 294 21.42 31.42 27.47
C VAL A 294 22.67 32.05 28.10
N LEU A 295 23.86 31.55 27.77
CA LEU A 295 25.13 32.08 28.30
C LEU A 295 25.39 33.52 27.84
N GLU A 296 25.20 33.80 26.55
CA GLU A 296 25.40 35.14 25.98
C GLU A 296 24.42 36.19 26.56
N ARG A 297 23.18 35.75 26.88
CA ARG A 297 22.14 36.66 27.41
C ARG A 297 21.94 36.57 28.93
N THR A 298 22.88 35.96 29.66
CA THR A 298 22.77 35.76 31.12
C THR A 298 22.47 37.06 31.88
N LYS A 299 23.12 38.17 31.51
CA LYS A 299 22.90 39.49 32.11
C LYS A 299 21.50 40.04 31.86
N GLU A 300 21.02 39.90 30.62
CA GLU A 300 19.66 40.29 30.19
C GLU A 300 18.59 39.48 30.95
N ILE A 301 18.79 38.14 31.06
CA ILE A 301 17.92 37.24 31.83
C ILE A 301 17.87 37.65 33.28
N GLY A 302 19.04 37.97 33.88
CA GLY A 302 19.17 38.45 35.26
C GLY A 302 18.38 39.73 35.50
N ILE A 303 18.50 40.73 34.62
CA ILE A 303 17.77 42.01 34.69
C ILE A 303 16.26 41.75 34.60
N ARG A 304 15.78 41.00 33.62
CA ARG A 304 14.35 40.67 33.44
C ARG A 304 13.78 39.98 34.69
N ARG A 305 14.51 39.04 35.25
CA ARG A 305 14.10 38.33 36.46
C ARG A 305 14.10 39.24 37.68
N ALA A 306 15.03 40.19 37.78
CA ALA A 306 15.06 41.19 38.84
C ALA A 306 13.87 42.17 38.80
N ILE A 307 13.36 42.46 37.60
CA ILE A 307 12.16 43.31 37.33
C ILE A 307 10.86 42.52 37.51
N GLY A 308 10.92 41.16 37.75
CA GLY A 308 9.74 40.35 38.10
C GLY A 308 9.30 39.35 37.03
N ALA A 309 10.10 39.11 35.98
CA ALA A 309 9.77 38.03 35.00
C ALA A 309 9.79 36.66 35.68
N SER A 310 8.77 35.85 35.37
CA SER A 310 8.65 34.48 35.88
C SER A 310 9.65 33.52 35.24
N LYS A 311 9.96 32.42 35.91
CA LYS A 311 10.82 31.36 35.35
C LYS A 311 10.22 30.78 34.08
N LEU A 312 8.88 30.61 34.03
CA LEU A 312 8.16 30.08 32.87
C LEU A 312 8.23 31.00 31.66
N GLU A 313 8.17 32.32 31.84
CA GLU A 313 8.31 33.28 30.74
C GLU A 313 9.69 33.22 30.10
N VAL A 314 10.76 33.10 30.90
CA VAL A 314 12.12 32.93 30.38
C VAL A 314 12.25 31.60 29.62
N MET A 315 11.75 30.51 30.21
CA MET A 315 11.80 29.18 29.59
C MET A 315 11.02 29.14 28.29
N SER A 316 9.78 29.64 28.26
CA SER A 316 8.92 29.62 27.08
C SER A 316 9.52 30.42 25.91
N GLN A 317 10.26 31.48 26.16
CA GLN A 317 10.95 32.25 25.14
C GLN A 317 11.98 31.38 24.38
N PHE A 318 12.87 30.69 25.12
CA PHE A 318 13.89 29.82 24.48
C PHE A 318 13.28 28.62 23.76
N ILE A 319 12.21 28.02 24.32
CA ILE A 319 11.48 26.93 23.65
C ILE A 319 10.82 27.44 22.37
N LEU A 320 10.18 28.61 22.41
CA LEU A 320 9.54 29.20 21.23
C LEU A 320 10.57 29.51 20.13
N GLU A 321 11.75 30.03 20.49
CA GLU A 321 12.86 30.29 19.57
C GLU A 321 13.30 29.01 18.86
N ALA A 322 13.45 27.89 19.59
CA ALA A 322 13.80 26.58 19.05
C ALA A 322 12.70 25.97 18.17
N VAL A 323 11.44 26.14 18.57
CA VAL A 323 10.30 25.69 17.79
C VAL A 323 10.19 26.42 16.44
N ILE A 324 10.41 27.76 16.45
CA ILE A 324 10.40 28.54 15.20
C ILE A 324 11.51 28.05 14.24
N LEU A 325 12.73 27.82 14.75
CA LEU A 325 13.83 27.24 13.95
C LEU A 325 13.48 25.89 13.36
N SER A 326 12.88 25.03 14.18
CA SER A 326 12.47 23.68 13.76
C SER A 326 11.36 23.73 12.72
N LEU A 327 10.39 24.63 12.87
CA LEU A 327 9.30 24.82 11.91
C LEU A 327 9.81 25.37 10.58
N LEU A 328 10.79 26.28 10.59
CA LEU A 328 11.41 26.78 9.37
C LEU A 328 12.15 25.66 8.62
N GLY A 329 13.00 24.90 9.32
CA GLY A 329 13.67 23.72 8.75
C GLY A 329 12.69 22.67 8.24
N GLY A 330 11.65 22.39 9.02
CA GLY A 330 10.59 21.46 8.68
C GLY A 330 9.77 21.90 7.46
N ALA A 331 9.41 23.16 7.36
CA ALA A 331 8.66 23.70 6.22
C ALA A 331 9.46 23.60 4.92
N VAL A 332 10.74 23.96 4.95
CA VAL A 332 11.64 23.82 3.79
C VAL A 332 11.80 22.33 3.44
N ALA A 333 11.93 21.44 4.43
CA ALA A 333 12.02 20.01 4.21
C ALA A 333 10.76 19.44 3.52
N VAL A 334 9.58 19.76 4.04
CA VAL A 334 8.31 19.29 3.47
C VAL A 334 8.12 19.82 2.04
N ALA A 335 8.43 21.11 1.79
CA ALA A 335 8.34 21.70 0.45
C ALA A 335 9.32 21.04 -0.53
N THR A 336 10.57 20.80 -0.10
CA THR A 336 11.58 20.14 -0.95
C THR A 336 11.20 18.70 -1.24
N VAL A 337 10.80 17.93 -0.24
CA VAL A 337 10.39 16.54 -0.41
C VAL A 337 9.15 16.45 -1.30
N HIS A 338 8.17 17.33 -1.11
CA HIS A 338 6.99 17.38 -1.99
C HIS A 338 7.38 17.66 -3.45
N GLY A 339 8.22 18.67 -3.69
CA GLY A 339 8.68 18.99 -5.04
C GLY A 339 9.47 17.86 -5.70
N LEU A 340 10.37 17.22 -4.97
CA LEU A 340 11.12 16.05 -5.44
C LEU A 340 10.20 14.85 -5.71
N THR A 341 9.26 14.58 -4.80
CA THR A 341 8.29 13.48 -4.99
C THR A 341 7.43 13.73 -6.23
N GLN A 342 6.92 14.94 -6.40
CA GLN A 342 6.12 15.30 -7.57
C GLN A 342 6.92 15.15 -8.86
N ALA A 343 8.17 15.63 -8.91
CA ALA A 343 9.03 15.46 -10.07
C ALA A 343 9.32 13.99 -10.37
N ALA A 344 9.62 13.19 -9.36
CA ALA A 344 9.88 11.74 -9.51
C ALA A 344 8.66 10.99 -10.03
N THR A 345 7.47 11.29 -9.50
CA THR A 345 6.23 10.61 -9.90
C THR A 345 5.75 11.01 -11.29
N THR A 346 6.03 12.23 -11.75
CA THR A 346 5.65 12.67 -13.09
C THR A 346 6.64 12.25 -14.18
N ILE A 347 7.94 12.14 -13.86
CA ILE A 347 9.00 11.94 -14.87
C ILE A 347 9.43 10.47 -14.93
N VAL A 348 9.45 9.76 -13.80
CA VAL A 348 10.08 8.43 -13.69
C VAL A 348 9.07 7.32 -13.44
N ILE A 349 8.09 7.54 -12.56
CA ILE A 349 7.23 6.46 -12.04
C ILE A 349 5.86 6.44 -12.74
N GLU A 350 5.45 7.55 -13.40
CA GLU A 350 4.13 7.74 -14.01
C GLU A 350 2.96 7.40 -13.05
N ALA A 351 3.17 7.62 -11.74
CA ALA A 351 2.19 7.32 -10.72
C ALA A 351 1.41 8.58 -10.30
N PRO A 352 0.11 8.48 -10.04
CA PRO A 352 -0.65 9.61 -9.52
C PRO A 352 -0.15 9.97 -8.12
N TYR A 353 0.38 11.18 -7.95
CA TYR A 353 0.77 11.72 -6.66
C TYR A 353 -0.08 12.92 -6.31
N ARG A 354 -0.66 12.92 -5.11
CA ARG A 354 -1.39 14.07 -4.55
C ARG A 354 -0.73 14.51 -3.24
N PHE A 355 -0.61 15.82 -3.07
CA PHE A 355 -0.12 16.38 -1.82
C PHE A 355 -1.00 15.95 -0.64
N SER A 356 -0.40 15.29 0.34
CA SER A 356 -1.08 14.87 1.55
C SER A 356 -0.85 15.89 2.66
N SER A 357 -1.87 16.70 2.97
CA SER A 357 -1.84 17.62 4.11
C SER A 357 -1.63 16.90 5.44
N ARG A 358 -2.10 15.66 5.56
CA ARG A 358 -1.86 14.81 6.75
C ARG A 358 -0.38 14.48 6.92
N ASN A 359 0.31 14.06 5.85
CA ASN A 359 1.74 13.76 5.90
C ASN A 359 2.57 15.00 6.22
N ALA A 360 2.21 16.14 5.62
CA ALA A 360 2.84 17.43 5.94
C ALA A 360 2.65 17.81 7.41
N ALA A 361 1.44 17.68 7.94
CA ALA A 361 1.15 17.97 9.36
C ALA A 361 1.91 17.04 10.33
N LEU A 362 2.00 15.73 10.01
CA LEU A 362 2.78 14.79 10.81
C LEU A 362 4.28 15.11 10.80
N SER A 363 4.83 15.45 9.64
CA SER A 363 6.23 15.87 9.50
C SER A 363 6.53 17.17 10.25
N MET A 364 5.62 18.15 10.17
CA MET A 364 5.72 19.38 10.96
C MET A 364 5.57 19.13 12.46
N GLY A 365 4.71 18.18 12.85
CA GLY A 365 4.59 17.73 14.25
C GLY A 365 5.92 17.17 14.79
N ALA A 366 6.62 16.35 13.98
CA ALA A 366 7.95 15.87 14.33
C ALA A 366 8.96 17.01 14.55
N ALA A 367 8.93 18.04 13.69
CA ALA A 367 9.77 19.22 13.86
C ALA A 367 9.50 19.93 15.20
N VAL A 368 8.24 20.11 15.58
CA VAL A 368 7.84 20.73 16.86
C VAL A 368 8.33 19.89 18.04
N VAL A 369 8.14 18.57 17.99
CA VAL A 369 8.59 17.65 19.06
C VAL A 369 10.09 17.75 19.27
N VAL A 370 10.87 17.81 18.17
CA VAL A 370 12.33 17.99 18.27
C VAL A 370 12.70 19.35 18.82
N GLY A 371 12.05 20.44 18.34
CA GLY A 371 12.30 21.80 18.83
C GLY A 371 12.06 21.94 20.33
N VAL A 372 10.92 21.44 20.81
CA VAL A 372 10.57 21.46 22.25
C VAL A 372 11.49 20.56 23.05
N GLY A 373 11.66 19.29 22.62
CA GLY A 373 12.44 18.29 23.35
C GLY A 373 13.91 18.67 23.50
N ALA A 374 14.53 19.17 22.44
CA ALA A 374 15.93 19.55 22.42
C ALA A 374 16.22 20.82 23.23
N SER A 375 15.31 21.80 23.22
CA SER A 375 15.48 23.07 23.94
C SER A 375 15.07 23.00 25.39
N PHE A 376 14.31 22.00 25.83
CA PHE A 376 13.71 21.93 27.17
C PHE A 376 14.75 21.97 28.28
N ILE A 377 15.77 21.11 28.23
CA ILE A 377 16.83 21.06 29.27
C ILE A 377 17.66 22.36 29.31
N PRO A 378 18.17 22.89 28.17
CA PRO A 378 18.84 24.19 28.17
C PRO A 378 17.97 25.34 28.67
N ALA A 379 16.70 25.42 28.25
CA ALA A 379 15.77 26.44 28.69
C ALA A 379 15.48 26.36 30.20
N LEU A 380 15.40 25.14 30.74
CA LEU A 380 15.26 24.95 32.20
C LEU A 380 16.49 25.48 32.94
N ARG A 381 17.71 25.25 32.44
CA ARG A 381 18.94 25.82 33.04
C ARG A 381 18.95 27.36 33.03
N ALA A 382 18.41 27.98 31.99
CA ALA A 382 18.26 29.44 31.93
C ALA A 382 17.43 30.00 33.11
N THR A 383 16.46 29.24 33.60
CA THR A 383 15.65 29.65 34.78
C THR A 383 16.36 29.58 36.10
N GLN A 384 17.51 28.90 36.17
CA GLN A 384 18.31 28.72 37.39
C GLN A 384 19.47 29.71 37.52
N VAL A 385 19.57 30.67 36.58
CA VAL A 385 20.60 31.74 36.65
C VAL A 385 20.43 32.54 37.92
N ASP A 386 21.55 32.67 38.69
CA ASP A 386 21.60 33.48 39.91
C ASP A 386 21.61 34.97 39.54
N ILE A 387 20.55 35.68 39.95
CA ILE A 387 20.33 37.09 39.63
C ILE A 387 21.50 37.96 40.12
N VAL A 388 22.03 37.67 41.32
CA VAL A 388 23.11 38.47 41.94
C VAL A 388 24.42 38.28 41.17
N LYS A 389 24.73 37.02 40.79
CA LYS A 389 25.92 36.72 39.98
C LYS A 389 25.80 37.29 38.55
N ALA A 390 24.62 37.21 37.94
CA ALA A 390 24.37 37.72 36.58
C ALA A 390 24.51 39.25 36.49
N LEU A 391 24.20 39.98 37.54
CA LEU A 391 24.32 41.43 37.61
C LEU A 391 25.75 41.91 38.01
N ARG A 392 26.56 41.02 38.62
CA ARG A 392 27.91 41.33 39.09
C ARG A 392 29.04 40.92 38.15
N SER A 393 28.72 40.12 37.11
CA SER A 393 29.68 39.75 36.06
C SER A 393 29.86 40.90 35.08
N ASP A 394 31.00 41.55 35.11
CA ASP A 394 31.48 42.44 34.06
C ASP A 394 31.90 41.68 32.81
#